data_f0a15e8b49eb0e66cd93df10d49d27e4
#
_entry.id   f0a15e8b49eb0e66cd93df10d49d27e4
#
_cell.length_a   1.000
_cell.length_b   1.000
_cell.length_c   1.000
_cell.angle_alpha   90.00
_cell.angle_beta   90.00
_cell.angle_gamma   90.00
#
_symmetry.space_group_name_H-M   'P 1'
#
loop_
_entity.id
_entity.type
_entity.pdbx_description
1 polymer ?
#
loop_
_entity_poly.entity_id
_entity_poly.type
_entity_poly.pdbx_seq_one_letter_code
_entity_poly.pdbx_strand_id
1 'polypeptide(L)'
;MKAEYNFIANIIEKNSTVLDVGCDDGTLMEFLKKNKNVNIRGIEISKEKVQICIAKGLTVIEGNAEFDLKQFPKNSFDYVVLGQTLQAFINPEIVIKELLRVGKKAIVTIPNFGNWKVRLDLLFKGTMPITSSLPHEWYNTPNIHMCTIKDFVRFSETINFKIVKS
;
A
#
# COMPACT_ATOMS: atom_id res chain seq x y z
N MET A 1 10.48 7.14 -2.05
CA MET A 1 10.62 6.23 -0.88
C MET A 1 10.75 6.96 0.46
N LYS A 2 11.86 7.64 0.80
CA LYS A 2 12.01 8.26 2.14
C LYS A 2 10.91 9.27 2.53
N ALA A 3 10.43 10.08 1.60
CA ALA A 3 9.35 11.04 1.88
C ALA A 3 8.02 10.36 2.21
N GLU A 4 7.68 9.29 1.50
CA GLU A 4 6.48 8.47 1.74
C GLU A 4 6.54 7.79 3.12
N TYR A 5 7.68 7.18 3.48
CA TYR A 5 7.86 6.54 4.77
C TYR A 5 7.72 7.53 5.94
N ASN A 6 8.27 8.74 5.78
CA ASN A 6 8.10 9.81 6.77
C ASN A 6 6.63 10.23 6.88
N PHE A 7 5.90 10.32 5.76
CA PHE A 7 4.48 10.63 5.77
C PHE A 7 3.68 9.56 6.51
N ILE A 8 3.89 8.29 6.19
CA ILE A 8 3.25 7.15 6.87
C ILE A 8 3.59 7.17 8.37
N ALA A 9 4.87 7.34 8.72
CA ALA A 9 5.30 7.39 10.10
C ALA A 9 4.67 8.55 10.88
N ASN A 10 4.42 9.71 10.25
CA ASN A 10 3.78 10.86 10.91
C ASN A 10 2.30 10.60 11.26
N ILE A 11 1.66 9.64 10.60
CA ILE A 11 0.27 9.25 10.90
C ILE A 11 0.22 8.18 11.99
N ILE A 12 1.20 7.27 12.01
CA ILE A 12 1.24 6.14 12.95
C ILE A 12 1.69 6.61 14.33
N GLU A 13 0.92 6.26 15.34
CA GLU A 13 1.23 6.51 16.74
C GLU A 13 2.33 5.56 17.25
N LYS A 14 3.13 6.03 18.22
CA LYS A 14 4.16 5.18 18.83
C LYS A 14 3.53 4.00 19.57
N ASN A 15 4.24 2.87 19.59
CA ASN A 15 3.85 1.63 20.28
C ASN A 15 2.55 1.00 19.78
N SER A 16 2.04 1.42 18.61
CA SER A 16 0.85 0.82 18.00
C SER A 16 1.12 -0.54 17.35
N THR A 17 0.05 -1.28 17.09
CA THR A 17 0.09 -2.51 16.29
C THR A 17 -0.16 -2.19 14.82
N VAL A 18 0.70 -2.68 13.93
CA VAL A 18 0.64 -2.35 12.50
C VAL A 18 0.68 -3.64 11.68
N LEU A 19 -0.16 -3.70 10.62
CA LEU A 19 -0.04 -4.69 9.55
C LEU A 19 0.41 -3.98 8.27
N ASP A 20 1.52 -4.43 7.69
CA ASP A 20 2.02 -3.97 6.38
C ASP A 20 1.64 -4.98 5.30
N VAL A 21 0.79 -4.56 4.37
CA VAL A 21 0.21 -5.41 3.34
C VAL A 21 0.95 -5.21 2.02
N GLY A 22 1.57 -6.27 1.51
CA GLY A 22 2.54 -6.18 0.42
C GLY A 22 3.83 -5.53 0.91
N CYS A 23 4.42 -6.10 1.97
CA CYS A 23 5.54 -5.46 2.67
C CYS A 23 6.87 -5.51 1.92
N ASP A 24 6.90 -6.13 0.74
CA ASP A 24 8.08 -6.27 -0.11
C ASP A 24 9.31 -6.78 0.69
N ASP A 25 10.43 -6.11 0.64
CA ASP A 25 11.66 -6.47 1.36
C ASP A 25 11.67 -6.07 2.86
N GLY A 26 10.56 -5.54 3.37
CA GLY A 26 10.38 -5.12 4.76
C GLY A 26 11.04 -3.78 5.12
N THR A 27 11.52 -3.00 4.15
CA THR A 27 12.20 -1.71 4.42
C THR A 27 11.30 -0.72 5.18
N LEU A 28 10.00 -0.64 4.85
CA LEU A 28 9.05 0.20 5.60
C LEU A 28 8.86 -0.32 7.03
N MET A 29 8.78 -1.63 7.20
CA MET A 29 8.62 -2.26 8.51
C MET A 29 9.81 -1.94 9.44
N GLU A 30 11.05 -2.07 8.93
CA GLU A 30 12.26 -1.69 9.68
C GLU A 30 12.23 -0.21 10.06
N PHE A 31 11.85 0.65 9.11
CA PHE A 31 11.76 2.09 9.34
C PHE A 31 10.75 2.44 10.43
N LEU A 32 9.55 1.85 10.40
CA LEU A 32 8.52 2.08 11.41
C LEU A 32 8.90 1.52 12.78
N LYS A 33 9.48 0.33 12.82
CA LYS A 33 9.99 -0.28 14.06
C LYS A 33 11.02 0.62 14.75
N LYS A 34 12.00 1.14 13.98
CA LYS A 34 13.06 2.01 14.49
C LYS A 34 12.55 3.36 14.97
N ASN A 35 11.62 3.99 14.23
CA ASN A 35 11.21 5.38 14.49
C ASN A 35 9.98 5.51 15.40
N LYS A 36 9.15 4.48 15.48
CA LYS A 36 7.85 4.50 16.19
C LYS A 36 7.72 3.41 17.24
N ASN A 37 8.67 2.46 17.33
CA ASN A 37 8.63 1.33 18.26
C ASN A 37 7.31 0.53 18.12
N VAL A 38 6.82 0.33 16.89
CA VAL A 38 5.57 -0.38 16.62
C VAL A 38 5.74 -1.89 16.69
N ASN A 39 4.67 -2.60 17.08
CA ASN A 39 4.58 -4.04 16.87
C ASN A 39 4.02 -4.28 15.47
N ILE A 40 4.91 -4.57 14.51
CA ILE A 40 4.56 -4.67 13.10
C ILE A 40 4.68 -6.09 12.58
N ARG A 41 3.68 -6.49 11.79
CA ARG A 41 3.67 -7.73 11.00
C ARG A 41 3.50 -7.39 9.53
N GLY A 42 4.04 -8.25 8.66
CA GLY A 42 3.86 -8.13 7.21
C GLY A 42 3.07 -9.28 6.63
N ILE A 43 2.43 -9.04 5.49
CA ILE A 43 1.93 -10.09 4.59
C ILE A 43 2.50 -9.81 3.20
N GLU A 44 3.08 -10.84 2.56
CA GLU A 44 3.74 -10.71 1.27
C GLU A 44 3.53 -11.99 0.44
N ILE A 45 3.25 -11.84 -0.85
CA ILE A 45 2.97 -12.96 -1.75
C ILE A 45 4.26 -13.61 -2.28
N SER A 46 5.34 -12.85 -2.39
CA SER A 46 6.62 -13.34 -2.88
C SER A 46 7.40 -14.05 -1.78
N LYS A 47 7.56 -15.37 -1.94
CA LYS A 47 8.37 -16.20 -1.04
C LYS A 47 9.80 -15.68 -0.86
N GLU A 48 10.41 -15.18 -1.94
CA GLU A 48 11.74 -14.59 -1.89
C GLU A 48 11.78 -13.37 -0.98
N LYS A 49 10.80 -12.47 -1.10
CA LYS A 49 10.69 -11.26 -0.27
C LYS A 49 10.41 -11.60 1.19
N VAL A 50 9.57 -12.61 1.44
CA VAL A 50 9.33 -13.13 2.80
C VAL A 50 10.63 -13.63 3.42
N GLN A 51 11.47 -14.36 2.69
CA GLN A 51 12.77 -14.83 3.19
C GLN A 51 13.70 -13.66 3.54
N ILE A 52 13.74 -12.61 2.70
CA ILE A 52 14.51 -11.39 2.99
C ILE A 52 14.03 -10.73 4.29
N CYS A 53 12.71 -10.61 4.48
CA CYS A 53 12.15 -10.05 5.71
C CYS A 53 12.50 -10.89 6.95
N ILE A 54 12.40 -12.21 6.86
CA ILE A 54 12.76 -13.12 7.96
C ILE A 54 14.24 -13.00 8.31
N ALA A 55 15.13 -12.91 7.31
CA ALA A 55 16.56 -12.71 7.51
C ALA A 55 16.87 -11.39 8.23
N LYS A 56 16.02 -10.37 8.10
CA LYS A 56 16.08 -9.09 8.82
C LYS A 56 15.44 -9.14 10.24
N GLY A 57 14.93 -10.30 10.67
CA GLY A 57 14.24 -10.46 11.96
C GLY A 57 12.85 -9.80 12.00
N LEU A 58 12.19 -9.69 10.84
CA LEU A 58 10.82 -9.20 10.72
C LEU A 58 9.82 -10.36 10.77
N THR A 59 8.64 -10.10 11.31
CA THR A 59 7.54 -11.07 11.35
C THR A 59 6.68 -10.89 10.10
N VAL A 60 6.79 -11.79 9.14
CA VAL A 60 6.06 -11.75 7.86
C VAL A 60 5.38 -13.09 7.61
N ILE A 61 4.18 -13.04 7.05
CA ILE A 61 3.38 -14.18 6.61
C ILE A 61 3.43 -14.21 5.08
N GLU A 62 3.76 -15.37 4.50
CA GLU A 62 3.58 -15.61 3.07
C GLU A 62 2.09 -15.76 2.78
N GLY A 63 1.54 -14.90 1.93
CA GLY A 63 0.11 -14.95 1.60
C GLY A 63 -0.32 -13.91 0.58
N ASN A 64 -1.48 -14.18 -0.03
CA ASN A 64 -2.15 -13.25 -0.94
C ASN A 64 -3.16 -12.41 -0.17
N ALA A 65 -2.94 -11.10 -0.10
CA ALA A 65 -3.80 -10.20 0.67
C ALA A 65 -5.28 -10.21 0.22
N GLU A 66 -5.58 -10.47 -1.05
CA GLU A 66 -6.98 -10.58 -1.53
C GLU A 66 -7.76 -11.71 -0.83
N PHE A 67 -7.07 -12.76 -0.40
CA PHE A 67 -7.69 -13.95 0.17
C PHE A 67 -7.38 -14.12 1.65
N ASP A 68 -6.17 -13.79 2.07
CA ASP A 68 -5.64 -14.14 3.37
C ASP A 68 -5.89 -13.08 4.46
N LEU A 69 -6.25 -11.85 4.09
CA LEU A 69 -6.67 -10.84 5.07
C LEU A 69 -7.88 -11.29 5.90
N LYS A 70 -8.72 -12.16 5.36
CA LYS A 70 -9.88 -12.75 6.06
C LYS A 70 -9.50 -13.54 7.32
N GLN A 71 -8.27 -14.04 7.42
CA GLN A 71 -7.76 -14.79 8.56
C GLN A 71 -7.51 -13.90 9.79
N PHE A 72 -7.35 -12.59 9.59
CA PHE A 72 -7.16 -11.66 10.70
C PHE A 72 -8.50 -11.24 11.31
N PRO A 73 -8.62 -11.21 12.64
CA PRO A 73 -9.81 -10.70 13.30
C PRO A 73 -10.09 -9.22 12.99
N LYS A 74 -11.35 -8.82 13.10
CA LYS A 74 -11.75 -7.41 12.99
C LYS A 74 -11.03 -6.55 14.02
N ASN A 75 -10.53 -5.38 13.62
CA ASN A 75 -9.84 -4.42 14.48
C ASN A 75 -8.62 -5.00 15.24
N SER A 76 -7.96 -6.02 14.66
CA SER A 76 -6.79 -6.65 15.26
C SER A 76 -5.51 -5.81 15.20
N PHE A 77 -5.51 -4.75 14.38
CA PHE A 77 -4.41 -3.80 14.29
C PHE A 77 -4.91 -2.36 14.45
N ASP A 78 -4.07 -1.51 15.03
CA ASP A 78 -4.38 -0.07 15.13
C ASP A 78 -4.29 0.58 13.75
N TYR A 79 -3.30 0.15 12.94
CA TYR A 79 -3.09 0.61 11.57
C TYR A 79 -2.84 -0.56 10.64
N VAL A 80 -3.45 -0.49 9.45
CA VAL A 80 -3.10 -1.34 8.32
C VAL A 80 -2.55 -0.45 7.21
N VAL A 81 -1.36 -0.77 6.72
CA VAL A 81 -0.68 0.00 5.67
C VAL A 81 -0.71 -0.79 4.38
N LEU A 82 -1.03 -0.13 3.27
CA LEU A 82 -0.93 -0.65 1.91
C LEU A 82 -0.14 0.36 1.07
N GLY A 83 1.14 0.07 0.87
CA GLY A 83 2.06 0.94 0.14
C GLY A 83 2.10 0.63 -1.35
N GLN A 84 1.54 1.51 -2.20
CA GLN A 84 1.64 1.47 -3.66
C GLN A 84 1.34 0.10 -4.30
N THR A 85 0.42 -0.68 -3.70
CA THR A 85 0.10 -2.04 -4.14
C THR A 85 -1.36 -2.17 -4.60
N LEU A 86 -2.24 -1.23 -4.20
CA LEU A 86 -3.68 -1.30 -4.49
C LEU A 86 -3.99 -1.52 -5.98
N GLN A 87 -3.24 -0.88 -6.85
CA GLN A 87 -3.42 -0.94 -8.30
C GLN A 87 -3.00 -2.29 -8.93
N ALA A 88 -2.35 -3.16 -8.16
CA ALA A 88 -1.92 -4.49 -8.60
C ALA A 88 -2.91 -5.60 -8.23
N PHE A 89 -3.91 -5.33 -7.39
CA PHE A 89 -4.93 -6.31 -7.03
C PHE A 89 -5.99 -6.44 -8.14
N ILE A 90 -6.53 -7.65 -8.29
CA ILE A 90 -7.64 -7.90 -9.23
C ILE A 90 -8.92 -7.24 -8.72
N ASN A 91 -9.17 -7.32 -7.40
CA ASN A 91 -10.38 -6.79 -6.75
C ASN A 91 -10.02 -5.77 -5.66
N PRO A 92 -9.61 -4.55 -6.00
CA PRO A 92 -9.18 -3.54 -5.03
C PRO A 92 -10.29 -3.17 -4.02
N GLU A 93 -11.56 -3.29 -4.41
CA GLU A 93 -12.70 -3.06 -3.52
C GLU A 93 -12.72 -4.05 -2.34
N ILE A 94 -12.52 -5.34 -2.62
CA ILE A 94 -12.46 -6.38 -1.58
C ILE A 94 -11.30 -6.10 -0.64
N VAL A 95 -10.14 -5.76 -1.20
CA VAL A 95 -8.95 -5.46 -0.40
C VAL A 95 -9.19 -4.27 0.53
N ILE A 96 -9.71 -3.14 0.03
CA ILE A 96 -10.01 -1.97 0.86
C ILE A 96 -11.00 -2.32 1.99
N LYS A 97 -12.05 -3.06 1.70
CA LYS A 97 -13.01 -3.49 2.73
C LYS A 97 -12.34 -4.34 3.82
N GLU A 98 -11.44 -5.25 3.43
CA GLU A 98 -10.71 -6.07 4.37
C GLU A 98 -9.68 -5.25 5.18
N LEU A 99 -8.96 -4.30 4.57
CA LEU A 99 -8.07 -3.38 5.29
C LEU A 99 -8.83 -2.61 6.39
N LEU A 100 -10.02 -2.09 6.04
CA LEU A 100 -10.89 -1.35 6.97
C LEU A 100 -11.56 -2.25 8.02
N ARG A 101 -11.69 -3.54 7.75
CA ARG A 101 -12.17 -4.52 8.71
C ARG A 101 -11.09 -4.91 9.72
N VAL A 102 -9.89 -5.15 9.24
CA VAL A 102 -8.75 -5.66 10.02
C VAL A 102 -8.12 -4.56 10.86
N GLY A 103 -8.01 -3.34 10.31
CA GLY A 103 -7.43 -2.18 10.97
C GLY A 103 -8.48 -1.23 11.53
N LYS A 104 -8.15 -0.57 12.65
CA LYS A 104 -8.93 0.59 13.13
C LYS A 104 -8.80 1.79 12.19
N LYS A 105 -7.62 1.91 11.54
CA LYS A 105 -7.31 2.91 10.51
C LYS A 105 -6.53 2.23 9.39
N ALA A 106 -6.84 2.57 8.14
CA ALA A 106 -6.09 2.13 6.97
C ALA A 106 -5.30 3.30 6.37
N ILE A 107 -4.04 3.06 6.02
CA ILE A 107 -3.18 4.00 5.30
C ILE A 107 -2.91 3.38 3.94
N VAL A 108 -3.37 4.04 2.88
CA VAL A 108 -3.20 3.56 1.51
C VAL A 108 -2.45 4.62 0.72
N THR A 109 -1.38 4.21 0.04
CA THR A 109 -0.69 5.07 -0.93
C THR A 109 -0.88 4.51 -2.33
N ILE A 110 -1.10 5.39 -3.30
CA ILE A 110 -1.33 5.05 -4.70
C ILE A 110 -0.47 5.91 -5.62
N PRO A 111 0.03 5.38 -6.75
CA PRO A 111 0.62 6.20 -7.79
C PRO A 111 -0.46 7.06 -8.45
N ASN A 112 -0.23 8.38 -8.49
CA ASN A 112 -1.19 9.31 -9.08
C ASN A 112 -0.98 9.46 -10.59
N PHE A 113 -1.79 8.79 -11.38
CA PHE A 113 -1.81 8.93 -12.85
C PHE A 113 -2.25 10.33 -13.32
N GLY A 114 -2.95 11.08 -12.47
CA GLY A 114 -3.35 12.46 -12.74
C GLY A 114 -2.26 13.50 -12.46
N ASN A 115 -1.01 13.09 -12.16
CA ASN A 115 0.10 14.01 -11.99
C ASN A 115 0.32 14.85 -13.26
N TRP A 116 0.65 16.14 -13.09
CA TRP A 116 0.79 17.05 -14.22
C TRP A 116 1.87 16.62 -15.23
N LYS A 117 2.96 15.99 -14.78
CA LYS A 117 4.01 15.46 -15.68
C LYS A 117 3.46 14.33 -16.56
N VAL A 118 2.73 13.39 -15.94
CA VAL A 118 2.07 12.29 -16.67
C VAL A 118 1.11 12.84 -17.74
N ARG A 119 0.32 13.87 -17.37
CA ARG A 119 -0.64 14.50 -18.28
C ARG A 119 0.06 15.21 -19.45
N LEU A 120 1.16 15.93 -19.19
CA LEU A 120 1.93 16.61 -20.24
C LEU A 120 2.64 15.60 -21.15
N ASP A 121 3.22 14.55 -20.60
CA ASP A 121 3.85 13.50 -21.40
C ASP A 121 2.85 12.83 -22.34
N LEU A 122 1.66 12.48 -21.85
CA LEU A 122 0.58 11.94 -22.68
C LEU A 122 0.12 12.94 -23.75
N LEU A 123 -0.03 14.21 -23.39
CA LEU A 123 -0.48 15.25 -24.32
C LEU A 123 0.51 15.51 -25.44
N PHE A 124 1.80 15.62 -25.13
CA PHE A 124 2.82 16.03 -26.10
C PHE A 124 3.52 14.86 -26.79
N LYS A 125 3.70 13.73 -26.11
CA LYS A 125 4.42 12.56 -26.64
C LYS A 125 3.48 11.49 -27.19
N GLY A 126 2.23 11.43 -26.72
CA GLY A 126 1.27 10.39 -27.12
C GLY A 126 1.65 8.97 -26.66
N THR A 127 2.58 8.84 -25.72
CA THR A 127 3.07 7.56 -25.18
C THR A 127 2.82 7.47 -23.68
N MET A 128 2.68 6.23 -23.16
CA MET A 128 2.57 6.01 -21.72
C MET A 128 3.84 6.52 -21.02
N PRO A 129 3.70 7.40 -20.03
CA PRO A 129 4.83 7.99 -19.35
C PRO A 129 5.51 7.01 -18.40
N ILE A 130 6.83 6.98 -18.42
CA ILE A 130 7.65 6.30 -17.44
C ILE A 130 8.14 7.36 -16.45
N THR A 131 7.83 7.19 -15.18
CA THR A 131 8.19 8.11 -14.11
C THR A 131 8.77 7.36 -12.90
N SER A 132 9.30 8.08 -11.92
CA SER A 132 9.76 7.46 -10.66
C SER A 132 8.66 6.71 -9.90
N SER A 133 7.40 7.11 -10.08
CA SER A 133 6.23 6.44 -9.47
C SER A 133 5.62 5.37 -10.38
N LEU A 134 6.00 5.34 -11.65
CA LEU A 134 5.53 4.40 -12.68
C LEU A 134 6.75 3.97 -13.50
N PRO A 135 7.64 3.14 -12.93
CA PRO A 135 8.95 2.86 -13.52
C PRO A 135 8.92 1.79 -14.62
N HIS A 136 7.77 1.18 -14.87
CA HIS A 136 7.63 0.09 -15.82
C HIS A 136 7.02 0.55 -17.14
N GLU A 137 7.36 -0.14 -18.20
CA GLU A 137 6.69 -0.04 -19.49
C GLU A 137 5.24 -0.55 -19.38
N TRP A 138 4.36 -0.05 -20.25
CA TRP A 138 2.95 -0.40 -20.24
C TRP A 138 2.66 -1.91 -20.37
N TYR A 139 3.56 -2.67 -20.99
CA TYR A 139 3.40 -4.11 -21.25
C TYR A 139 4.03 -5.03 -20.18
N ASN A 140 4.87 -4.50 -19.27
CA ASN A 140 5.51 -5.28 -18.21
C ASN A 140 5.27 -4.75 -16.80
N THR A 141 4.29 -3.86 -16.64
CA THR A 141 3.91 -3.30 -15.35
C THR A 141 3.08 -4.31 -14.54
N PRO A 142 3.30 -4.43 -13.22
CA PRO A 142 2.40 -5.16 -12.34
C PRO A 142 1.07 -4.43 -12.09
N ASN A 143 0.96 -3.16 -12.51
CA ASN A 143 -0.22 -2.33 -12.27
C ASN A 143 -1.33 -2.69 -13.24
N ILE A 144 -2.43 -3.22 -12.71
CA ILE A 144 -3.63 -3.59 -13.49
C ILE A 144 -4.57 -2.39 -13.60
N HIS A 145 -4.64 -1.57 -12.54
CA HIS A 145 -5.54 -0.43 -12.45
C HIS A 145 -4.75 0.87 -12.42
N MET A 146 -5.19 1.83 -13.25
CA MET A 146 -4.61 3.16 -13.31
C MET A 146 -5.62 4.15 -12.74
N CYS A 147 -5.29 4.84 -11.65
CA CYS A 147 -6.20 5.78 -11.04
C CYS A 147 -5.55 7.13 -10.73
N THR A 148 -6.38 8.15 -10.67
CA THR A 148 -6.02 9.46 -10.15
C THR A 148 -6.48 9.61 -8.70
N ILE A 149 -6.00 10.64 -8.01
CA ILE A 149 -6.51 10.98 -6.66
C ILE A 149 -8.03 11.21 -6.70
N LYS A 150 -8.55 11.84 -7.76
CA LYS A 150 -10.01 12.08 -7.90
C LYS A 150 -10.79 10.77 -8.06
N ASP A 151 -10.25 9.80 -8.77
CA ASP A 151 -10.89 8.49 -8.93
C ASP A 151 -10.93 7.75 -7.59
N PHE A 152 -9.84 7.82 -6.80
CA PHE A 152 -9.82 7.23 -5.48
C PHE A 152 -10.82 7.87 -4.51
N VAL A 153 -11.00 9.19 -4.58
CA VAL A 153 -12.04 9.90 -3.79
C VAL A 153 -13.43 9.42 -4.19
N ARG A 154 -13.76 9.36 -5.50
CA ARG A 154 -15.04 8.82 -5.97
C ARG A 154 -15.25 7.37 -5.53
N PHE A 155 -14.19 6.56 -5.61
CA PHE A 155 -14.22 5.19 -5.15
C PHE A 155 -14.56 5.09 -3.66
N SER A 156 -14.00 5.99 -2.82
CA SER A 156 -14.32 6.05 -1.39
C SER A 156 -15.81 6.33 -1.12
N GLU A 157 -16.43 7.18 -1.94
CA GLU A 157 -17.87 7.47 -1.88
C GLU A 157 -18.69 6.25 -2.27
N THR A 158 -18.30 5.55 -3.35
CA THR A 158 -19.01 4.37 -3.87
C THR A 158 -19.08 3.23 -2.86
N ILE A 159 -17.98 2.95 -2.15
CA ILE A 159 -17.92 1.86 -1.17
C ILE A 159 -18.05 2.33 0.29
N ASN A 160 -18.42 3.60 0.45
CA ASN A 160 -18.83 4.22 1.71
C ASN A 160 -17.76 4.16 2.83
N PHE A 161 -16.54 4.65 2.54
CA PHE A 161 -15.56 4.90 3.57
C PHE A 161 -15.07 6.36 3.55
N LYS A 162 -14.61 6.83 4.71
CA LYS A 162 -14.20 8.23 4.89
C LYS A 162 -12.68 8.38 4.80
N ILE A 163 -12.22 9.25 3.90
CA ILE A 163 -10.83 9.72 3.88
C ILE A 163 -10.68 10.78 4.97
N VAL A 164 -9.79 10.54 5.93
CA VAL A 164 -9.57 11.43 7.08
C VAL A 164 -8.44 12.42 6.81
N LYS A 165 -7.43 11.98 6.03
CA LYS A 165 -6.26 12.78 5.68
C LYS A 165 -5.72 12.34 4.32
N SER A 166 -5.37 13.29 3.48
CA SER A 166 -4.73 13.07 2.18
C SER A 166 -3.52 14.01 2.02
#